data_34c09dfd0aa9723f0c4c3a2c7a21e25f
#
_entry.id   34c09dfd0aa9723f0c4c3a2c7a21e25f
#
_cell.length_a   1.000
_cell.length_b   1.000
_cell.length_c   1.000
_cell.angle_alpha   90.00
_cell.angle_beta   90.00
_cell.angle_gamma   90.00
#
_symmetry.space_group_name_H-M   'P 1'
#
loop_
_entity.id
_entity.type
_entity.pdbx_description
1 polymer ?
#
loop_
_entity_poly.entity_id
_entity_poly.type
_entity_poly.pdbx_seq_one_letter_code
_entity_poly.pdbx_strand_id
1 'polypeptide(L)'
;FGSTCYDCPLGLYSTAQGTADCFPCAPGLYADQEGLKTCKNCAAKTFASGFRATECGRCPLGWDTKDQDGASECVACSKGTYGSELGTCSNCPRGQYTDAKELTSCKLPSLGKVVNKAQTSEVRPPYKSAADCSNSQYLDDITSRDRDEWKCADCPEGGDCSGFSVWSNIKPLNGYWRTLAKSKKKRPDCANELKCPVFIKCVSKMFAPPLQFL
;
A
#
# COMPACT_ATOMS: atom_id res chain seq x y z
N PHE A 1 -53.77 -10.87 -44.54
CA PHE A 1 -53.38 -11.14 -43.17
C PHE A 1 -52.56 -9.94 -42.69
N GLY A 2 -53.16 -9.09 -41.84
CA GLY A 2 -52.44 -7.97 -41.25
C GLY A 2 -51.46 -8.47 -40.20
N SER A 3 -50.16 -8.37 -40.45
CA SER A 3 -49.14 -8.59 -39.41
C SER A 3 -49.16 -7.41 -38.45
N THR A 4 -49.58 -7.63 -37.22
CA THR A 4 -49.44 -6.63 -36.16
C THR A 4 -47.98 -6.58 -35.71
N CYS A 5 -47.35 -5.40 -35.83
CA CYS A 5 -46.00 -5.19 -35.32
C CYS A 5 -46.12 -4.85 -33.81
N TYR A 6 -45.31 -5.47 -33.03
CA TYR A 6 -45.18 -5.19 -31.59
C TYR A 6 -43.81 -4.61 -31.28
N ASP A 7 -43.73 -3.71 -30.35
CA ASP A 7 -42.45 -3.19 -29.86
C ASP A 7 -41.70 -4.29 -29.09
N CYS A 8 -40.37 -4.25 -29.12
CA CYS A 8 -39.57 -5.16 -28.33
C CYS A 8 -39.84 -4.93 -26.84
N PRO A 9 -40.10 -6.01 -26.07
CA PRO A 9 -40.35 -5.89 -24.64
C PRO A 9 -39.13 -5.35 -23.90
N LEU A 10 -39.35 -4.97 -22.61
CA LEU A 10 -38.28 -4.55 -21.69
C LEU A 10 -37.12 -5.55 -21.69
N GLY A 11 -35.90 -5.07 -21.58
CA GLY A 11 -34.69 -5.88 -21.60
C GLY A 11 -34.24 -6.33 -22.98
N LEU A 12 -35.03 -6.01 -24.04
CA LEU A 12 -34.76 -6.35 -25.44
C LEU A 12 -34.70 -5.08 -26.31
N TYR A 13 -34.01 -5.18 -27.43
CA TYR A 13 -33.92 -4.11 -28.41
C TYR A 13 -33.95 -4.65 -29.88
N SER A 14 -34.22 -3.79 -30.83
CA SER A 14 -34.08 -4.11 -32.24
C SER A 14 -33.55 -2.90 -33.01
N THR A 15 -32.51 -3.10 -33.82
CA THR A 15 -31.87 -2.03 -34.60
C THR A 15 -32.67 -1.58 -35.80
N ALA A 16 -33.62 -2.39 -36.28
CA ALA A 16 -34.40 -2.11 -37.47
C ALA A 16 -35.90 -2.21 -37.19
N GLN A 17 -36.68 -1.36 -37.86
CA GLN A 17 -38.16 -1.44 -37.86
C GLN A 17 -38.64 -2.59 -38.74
N GLY A 18 -39.65 -3.31 -38.26
CA GLY A 18 -40.26 -4.39 -39.03
C GLY A 18 -39.51 -5.71 -39.01
N THR A 19 -38.49 -5.84 -38.13
CA THR A 19 -37.84 -7.13 -37.87
C THR A 19 -38.69 -7.95 -36.91
N ALA A 20 -38.72 -9.26 -37.13
CA ALA A 20 -39.40 -10.18 -36.22
C ALA A 20 -38.63 -10.48 -34.95
N ASP A 21 -37.35 -10.08 -34.88
CA ASP A 21 -36.41 -10.48 -33.84
C ASP A 21 -36.06 -9.30 -32.91
N CYS A 22 -36.21 -9.53 -31.62
CA CYS A 22 -35.70 -8.69 -30.57
C CYS A 22 -34.47 -9.33 -29.91
N PHE A 23 -33.40 -8.56 -29.74
CA PHE A 23 -32.13 -9.03 -29.18
C PHE A 23 -32.03 -8.67 -27.69
N PRO A 24 -31.53 -9.57 -26.81
CA PRO A 24 -31.36 -9.27 -25.40
C PRO A 24 -30.26 -8.26 -25.18
N CYS A 25 -30.45 -7.33 -24.28
CA CYS A 25 -29.36 -6.51 -23.76
C CYS A 25 -28.30 -7.39 -23.10
N ALA A 26 -27.04 -7.14 -23.44
CA ALA A 26 -25.90 -7.84 -22.87
C ALA A 26 -25.63 -7.38 -21.42
N PRO A 27 -24.86 -8.13 -20.62
CA PRO A 27 -24.44 -7.68 -19.28
C PRO A 27 -23.82 -6.28 -19.33
N GLY A 28 -24.11 -5.45 -18.34
CA GLY A 28 -23.72 -4.04 -18.30
C GLY A 28 -24.72 -3.11 -18.99
N LEU A 29 -25.67 -3.66 -19.76
CA LEU A 29 -26.67 -2.89 -20.50
C LEU A 29 -28.09 -3.25 -20.05
N TYR A 30 -29.01 -2.31 -20.24
CA TYR A 30 -30.42 -2.49 -19.86
C TYR A 30 -31.37 -1.80 -20.86
N ALA A 31 -32.63 -2.23 -20.86
CA ALA A 31 -33.70 -1.59 -21.62
C ALA A 31 -34.92 -1.42 -20.68
N ASP A 32 -35.16 -0.19 -20.28
CA ASP A 32 -36.24 0.23 -19.36
C ASP A 32 -37.54 0.66 -20.07
N GLN A 33 -37.55 0.60 -21.40
CA GLN A 33 -38.68 0.96 -22.23
C GLN A 33 -38.82 -0.04 -23.36
N GLU A 34 -40.06 -0.22 -23.82
CA GLU A 34 -40.34 -1.02 -24.98
C GLU A 34 -39.92 -0.30 -26.28
N GLY A 35 -39.59 -1.07 -27.31
CA GLY A 35 -39.29 -0.53 -28.64
C GLY A 35 -37.93 0.18 -28.74
N LEU A 36 -37.02 -0.02 -27.81
CA LEU A 36 -35.67 0.56 -27.86
C LEU A 36 -34.90 0.03 -29.09
N LYS A 37 -34.18 0.92 -29.78
CA LYS A 37 -33.28 0.57 -30.88
C LYS A 37 -31.89 0.12 -30.40
N THR A 38 -31.50 0.49 -29.18
CA THR A 38 -30.24 0.12 -28.56
C THR A 38 -30.42 0.05 -27.04
N CYS A 39 -29.69 -0.84 -26.39
CA CYS A 39 -29.67 -0.86 -24.92
C CYS A 39 -28.91 0.35 -24.36
N LYS A 40 -29.22 0.74 -23.15
CA LYS A 40 -28.56 1.82 -22.39
C LYS A 40 -27.45 1.21 -21.52
N ASN A 41 -26.35 1.93 -21.35
CA ASN A 41 -25.31 1.55 -20.40
C ASN A 41 -25.80 1.76 -18.95
N CYS A 42 -25.48 0.83 -18.07
CA CYS A 42 -25.58 1.11 -16.64
C CYS A 42 -24.66 2.29 -16.29
N ALA A 43 -25.18 3.25 -15.54
CA ALA A 43 -24.37 4.36 -15.05
C ALA A 43 -23.31 3.87 -14.05
N ALA A 44 -22.24 4.62 -13.89
CA ALA A 44 -21.23 4.39 -12.83
C ALA A 44 -21.88 4.11 -11.48
N LYS A 45 -21.28 3.21 -10.69
CA LYS A 45 -21.79 2.71 -9.41
C LYS A 45 -22.98 1.75 -9.52
N THR A 46 -23.41 1.43 -10.72
CA THR A 46 -24.50 0.47 -10.99
C THR A 46 -24.04 -0.59 -11.99
N PHE A 47 -24.65 -1.75 -11.96
CA PHE A 47 -24.29 -2.88 -12.80
C PHE A 47 -25.50 -3.71 -13.21
N ALA A 48 -25.34 -4.49 -14.27
CA ALA A 48 -26.29 -5.51 -14.68
C ALA A 48 -25.51 -6.79 -15.04
N SER A 49 -25.62 -7.83 -14.19
CA SER A 49 -24.84 -9.07 -14.37
C SER A 49 -25.41 -10.02 -15.41
N GLY A 50 -26.68 -9.87 -15.79
CA GLY A 50 -27.36 -10.79 -16.68
C GLY A 50 -27.76 -10.16 -18.00
N PHE A 51 -28.14 -11.02 -18.95
CA PHE A 51 -28.82 -10.60 -20.18
C PHE A 51 -30.25 -10.15 -19.88
N ARG A 52 -30.83 -9.30 -20.75
CA ARG A 52 -32.20 -8.83 -20.67
C ARG A 52 -32.51 -8.00 -19.43
N ALA A 53 -31.51 -7.32 -18.88
CA ALA A 53 -31.76 -6.44 -17.74
C ALA A 53 -32.72 -5.30 -18.14
N THR A 54 -33.67 -5.01 -17.26
CA THR A 54 -34.63 -3.91 -17.40
C THR A 54 -34.20 -2.69 -16.59
N GLU A 55 -33.29 -2.86 -15.65
CA GLU A 55 -32.71 -1.83 -14.80
C GLU A 55 -31.31 -2.26 -14.36
N CYS A 56 -30.54 -1.31 -13.81
CA CYS A 56 -29.25 -1.58 -13.22
C CYS A 56 -29.36 -1.55 -11.69
N GLY A 57 -28.80 -2.57 -11.04
CA GLY A 57 -28.64 -2.63 -9.60
C GLY A 57 -27.46 -1.80 -9.13
N ARG A 58 -27.50 -1.30 -7.88
CA ARG A 58 -26.34 -0.64 -7.25
C ARG A 58 -25.40 -1.69 -6.67
N CYS A 59 -24.10 -1.42 -6.75
CA CYS A 59 -23.14 -2.24 -6.05
C CYS A 59 -23.38 -2.21 -4.54
N PRO A 60 -23.20 -3.34 -3.84
CA PRO A 60 -23.37 -3.39 -2.39
C PRO A 60 -22.29 -2.58 -1.67
N LEU A 61 -22.44 -2.39 -0.37
CA LEU A 61 -21.42 -1.74 0.46
C LEU A 61 -20.09 -2.51 0.36
N GLY A 62 -18.98 -1.80 0.28
CA GLY A 62 -17.66 -2.39 0.10
C GLY A 62 -17.33 -2.77 -1.35
N TRP A 63 -18.19 -2.42 -2.32
CA TRP A 63 -18.02 -2.72 -3.75
C TRP A 63 -18.27 -1.49 -4.62
N ASP A 64 -17.65 -1.46 -5.80
CA ASP A 64 -17.65 -0.32 -6.73
C ASP A 64 -17.54 -0.81 -8.18
N THR A 65 -17.91 0.02 -9.14
CA THR A 65 -17.67 -0.20 -10.58
C THR A 65 -16.43 0.52 -11.11
N LYS A 66 -15.62 1.12 -10.24
CA LYS A 66 -14.47 1.97 -10.60
C LYS A 66 -14.83 3.13 -11.54
N ASP A 67 -15.99 3.74 -11.28
CA ASP A 67 -16.56 4.82 -12.10
C ASP A 67 -16.77 4.45 -13.59
N GLN A 68 -16.87 3.17 -13.90
CA GLN A 68 -17.13 2.69 -15.27
C GLN A 68 -18.63 2.63 -15.54
N ASP A 69 -19.02 3.19 -16.70
CA ASP A 69 -20.36 2.96 -17.27
C ASP A 69 -20.42 1.60 -17.97
N GLY A 70 -21.58 0.99 -17.94
CA GLY A 70 -21.78 -0.31 -18.59
C GLY A 70 -21.14 -1.47 -17.84
N ALA A 71 -20.96 -1.35 -16.53
CA ALA A 71 -20.39 -2.43 -15.73
C ALA A 71 -21.32 -3.65 -15.66
N SER A 72 -20.76 -4.84 -15.90
CA SER A 72 -21.46 -6.12 -15.73
C SER A 72 -21.32 -6.71 -14.34
N GLU A 73 -20.36 -6.22 -13.54
CA GLU A 73 -20.08 -6.70 -12.19
C GLU A 73 -19.55 -5.56 -11.31
N CYS A 74 -19.61 -5.75 -10.00
CA CYS A 74 -18.97 -4.90 -9.05
C CYS A 74 -17.63 -5.49 -8.62
N VAL A 75 -16.65 -4.62 -8.33
CA VAL A 75 -15.32 -4.98 -7.83
C VAL A 75 -15.21 -4.58 -6.36
N ALA A 76 -14.67 -5.47 -5.53
CA ALA A 76 -14.46 -5.20 -4.12
C ALA A 76 -13.52 -4.01 -3.89
N CYS A 77 -13.85 -3.15 -2.93
CA CYS A 77 -12.95 -2.13 -2.43
C CYS A 77 -11.63 -2.76 -1.98
N SER A 78 -10.52 -2.18 -2.41
CA SER A 78 -9.18 -2.70 -2.10
C SER A 78 -8.72 -2.30 -0.70
N LYS A 79 -7.66 -2.91 -0.20
CA LYS A 79 -7.00 -2.48 1.04
C LYS A 79 -6.62 -1.01 0.95
N GLY A 80 -6.77 -0.28 2.04
CA GLY A 80 -6.59 1.17 2.10
C GLY A 80 -7.84 1.97 1.70
N THR A 81 -8.89 1.29 1.20
CA THR A 81 -10.17 1.90 0.84
C THR A 81 -11.34 1.22 1.55
N TYR A 82 -12.47 1.89 1.64
CA TYR A 82 -13.70 1.38 2.25
C TYR A 82 -14.92 1.85 1.46
N GLY A 83 -16.02 1.11 1.58
CA GLY A 83 -17.26 1.43 0.90
C GLY A 83 -18.42 1.62 1.88
N SER A 84 -18.56 2.81 2.47
CA SER A 84 -19.66 3.17 3.37
C SER A 84 -20.95 3.52 2.62
N GLU A 85 -20.85 3.77 1.32
CA GLU A 85 -21.97 4.06 0.44
C GLU A 85 -22.07 3.03 -0.67
N LEU A 86 -23.29 2.78 -1.16
CA LEU A 86 -23.55 1.83 -2.24
C LEU A 86 -22.82 2.26 -3.53
N GLY A 87 -22.01 1.36 -4.07
CA GLY A 87 -21.29 1.57 -5.32
C GLY A 87 -20.14 2.55 -5.25
N THR A 88 -19.58 2.82 -4.06
CA THR A 88 -18.47 3.77 -3.91
C THR A 88 -17.40 3.23 -2.98
N CYS A 89 -16.14 3.23 -3.45
CA CYS A 89 -14.95 3.01 -2.63
C CYS A 89 -14.22 4.33 -2.40
N SER A 90 -14.00 4.68 -1.14
CA SER A 90 -13.28 5.88 -0.72
C SER A 90 -11.98 5.52 -0.01
N ASN A 91 -10.95 6.35 -0.12
CA ASN A 91 -9.72 6.17 0.65
C ASN A 91 -10.00 6.33 2.14
N CYS A 92 -9.31 5.55 2.97
CA CYS A 92 -9.41 5.73 4.41
C CYS A 92 -8.99 7.15 4.81
N PRO A 93 -9.66 7.73 5.82
CA PRO A 93 -9.20 8.97 6.43
C PRO A 93 -7.77 8.82 6.94
N ARG A 94 -7.04 9.95 6.99
CA ARG A 94 -5.66 9.95 7.50
C ARG A 94 -5.58 9.36 8.90
N GLY A 95 -4.64 8.45 9.12
CA GLY A 95 -4.48 7.78 10.40
C GLY A 95 -5.37 6.55 10.60
N GLN A 96 -6.15 6.16 9.61
CA GLN A 96 -6.95 4.94 9.60
C GLN A 96 -6.55 4.04 8.43
N TYR A 97 -6.87 2.75 8.51
CA TYR A 97 -6.48 1.77 7.51
C TYR A 97 -7.53 0.67 7.32
N THR A 98 -7.42 -0.04 6.20
CA THR A 98 -8.13 -1.30 5.95
C THR A 98 -7.13 -2.36 5.52
N ASP A 99 -7.11 -3.49 6.21
CA ASP A 99 -6.20 -4.63 5.99
C ASP A 99 -6.79 -5.76 5.16
N ALA A 100 -8.05 -5.63 4.76
CA ALA A 100 -8.77 -6.56 3.91
C ALA A 100 -9.53 -5.82 2.82
N LYS A 101 -10.04 -6.56 1.83
CA LYS A 101 -10.98 -6.07 0.83
C LYS A 101 -12.41 -6.05 1.40
N GLU A 102 -13.33 -5.40 0.69
CA GLU A 102 -14.78 -5.38 0.98
C GLU A 102 -15.16 -4.71 2.29
N LEU A 103 -14.25 -3.98 2.92
CA LEU A 103 -14.56 -3.32 4.18
C LEU A 103 -15.44 -2.08 3.98
N THR A 104 -16.37 -1.90 4.90
CA THR A 104 -17.31 -0.78 4.89
C THR A 104 -16.87 0.37 5.81
N SER A 105 -15.81 0.18 6.59
CA SER A 105 -15.24 1.19 7.48
C SER A 105 -13.73 0.97 7.64
N CYS A 106 -13.02 2.05 7.94
CA CYS A 106 -11.60 1.99 8.28
C CYS A 106 -11.38 1.78 9.77
N LYS A 107 -10.28 1.12 10.13
CA LYS A 107 -9.86 0.82 11.50
C LYS A 107 -8.86 1.85 11.99
N LEU A 108 -8.89 2.15 13.27
CA LEU A 108 -7.81 2.86 13.95
C LEU A 108 -6.66 1.89 14.27
N PRO A 109 -5.41 2.34 14.24
CA PRO A 109 -4.29 1.52 14.65
C PRO A 109 -4.34 1.22 16.15
N SER A 110 -3.76 0.10 16.55
CA SER A 110 -3.60 -0.27 17.95
C SER A 110 -2.76 0.76 18.72
N LEU A 111 -2.93 0.81 20.03
CA LEU A 111 -2.15 1.72 20.88
C LEU A 111 -0.64 1.56 20.63
N GLY A 112 0.04 2.67 20.42
CA GLY A 112 1.48 2.69 20.13
C GLY A 112 1.87 2.32 18.70
N LYS A 113 0.91 2.17 17.79
CA LYS A 113 1.16 1.93 16.37
C LYS A 113 0.66 3.10 15.51
N VAL A 114 1.15 3.17 14.29
CA VAL A 114 0.75 4.13 13.26
C VAL A 114 0.35 3.40 11.99
N VAL A 115 -0.29 4.10 11.09
CA VAL A 115 -0.74 3.54 9.81
C VAL A 115 0.37 3.75 8.76
N ASN A 116 0.64 2.74 7.94
CA ASN A 116 1.58 2.86 6.83
C ASN A 116 1.07 3.87 5.76
N LYS A 117 1.96 4.35 4.88
CA LYS A 117 1.64 5.32 3.81
C LYS A 117 0.46 4.87 2.92
N ALA A 118 0.34 3.58 2.67
CA ALA A 118 -0.69 2.99 1.82
C ALA A 118 -2.03 2.77 2.56
N GLN A 119 -2.08 3.04 3.86
CA GLN A 119 -3.26 2.83 4.70
C GLN A 119 -3.81 1.38 4.69
N THR A 120 -2.93 0.42 4.47
CA THR A 120 -3.27 -1.00 4.35
C THR A 120 -2.93 -1.84 5.58
N SER A 121 -2.18 -1.28 6.53
CA SER A 121 -1.80 -1.97 7.76
C SER A 121 -1.36 -0.98 8.83
N GLU A 122 -1.40 -1.43 10.08
CA GLU A 122 -0.72 -0.75 11.18
C GLU A 122 0.75 -1.21 11.24
N VAL A 123 1.64 -0.28 11.57
CA VAL A 123 3.07 -0.52 11.72
C VAL A 123 3.55 0.11 13.02
N ARG A 124 4.69 -0.32 13.52
CA ARG A 124 5.34 0.42 14.61
C ARG A 124 5.69 1.82 14.11
N PRO A 125 5.56 2.86 14.94
CA PRO A 125 6.04 4.18 14.57
C PRO A 125 7.54 4.08 14.24
N PRO A 126 8.02 4.84 13.26
CA PRO A 126 9.43 4.87 12.95
C PRO A 126 10.22 5.27 14.21
N TYR A 127 11.35 4.63 14.43
CA TYR A 127 12.24 4.95 15.54
C TYR A 127 12.70 6.40 15.40
N LYS A 128 12.46 7.23 16.42
CA LYS A 128 12.76 8.67 16.37
C LYS A 128 13.95 9.06 17.21
N SER A 129 14.35 8.20 18.14
CA SER A 129 15.46 8.42 19.06
C SER A 129 16.17 7.11 19.38
N ALA A 130 17.42 7.21 19.85
CA ALA A 130 18.17 6.06 20.31
C ALA A 130 17.53 5.36 21.52
N ALA A 131 16.64 6.04 22.25
CA ALA A 131 15.90 5.47 23.37
C ALA A 131 14.85 4.42 22.94
N ASP A 132 14.49 4.40 21.65
CA ASP A 132 13.57 3.42 21.10
C ASP A 132 14.25 2.07 20.79
N CYS A 133 15.59 2.01 20.87
CA CYS A 133 16.40 0.82 20.64
C CYS A 133 16.74 0.10 21.95
N SER A 134 16.98 -1.21 21.88
CA SER A 134 17.44 -2.00 23.02
C SER A 134 18.91 -1.68 23.37
N ASN A 135 19.34 -2.07 24.56
CA ASN A 135 20.73 -1.85 25.01
C ASN A 135 21.80 -2.58 24.18
N SER A 136 21.38 -3.54 23.33
CA SER A 136 22.27 -4.26 22.40
C SER A 136 22.20 -3.71 20.98
N GLN A 137 21.49 -2.62 20.77
CA GLN A 137 21.24 -2.03 19.46
C GLN A 137 21.57 -0.55 19.45
N TYR A 138 21.77 0.01 18.28
CA TYR A 138 21.90 1.45 18.05
C TYR A 138 20.85 1.90 17.04
N LEU A 139 20.51 3.18 17.05
CA LEU A 139 19.66 3.79 16.02
C LEU A 139 20.52 4.06 14.78
N ASP A 140 20.16 3.39 13.67
CA ASP A 140 20.78 3.65 12.36
C ASP A 140 20.15 4.90 11.74
N ASP A 141 20.75 6.05 12.04
CA ASP A 141 20.37 7.38 11.57
C ASP A 141 21.16 7.85 10.35
N ILE A 142 22.07 7.00 9.84
CA ILE A 142 22.97 7.35 8.73
C ILE A 142 22.66 6.65 7.42
N THR A 143 21.97 5.49 7.46
CA THR A 143 21.62 4.75 6.24
C THR A 143 20.60 5.51 5.40
N SER A 144 19.71 6.26 6.01
CA SER A 144 18.76 7.13 5.33
C SER A 144 18.69 8.51 6.01
N ARG A 145 18.52 9.57 5.19
CA ARG A 145 18.21 10.91 5.67
C ARG A 145 16.73 11.05 6.02
N ASP A 146 15.89 10.13 5.57
CA ASP A 146 14.47 10.09 5.92
C ASP A 146 14.33 9.44 7.30
N ARG A 147 13.84 10.20 8.27
CA ARG A 147 13.59 9.72 9.63
C ARG A 147 12.59 8.58 9.71
N ASP A 148 11.71 8.47 8.71
CA ASP A 148 10.72 7.40 8.66
C ASP A 148 11.34 6.05 8.26
N GLU A 149 12.58 6.05 7.78
CA GLU A 149 13.37 4.86 7.44
C GLU A 149 14.38 4.45 8.51
N TRP A 150 14.52 5.25 9.59
CA TRP A 150 15.41 4.91 10.69
C TRP A 150 14.96 3.63 11.39
N LYS A 151 15.91 2.81 11.77
CA LYS A 151 15.68 1.52 12.43
C LYS A 151 16.74 1.24 13.47
N CYS A 152 16.38 0.41 14.44
CA CYS A 152 17.38 -0.16 15.33
C CYS A 152 18.17 -1.26 14.61
N ALA A 153 19.47 -1.17 14.67
CA ALA A 153 20.39 -2.16 14.13
C ALA A 153 21.21 -2.78 15.26
N ASP A 154 21.61 -4.04 15.08
CA ASP A 154 22.41 -4.73 16.09
C ASP A 154 23.77 -4.07 16.23
N CYS A 155 24.27 -4.04 17.46
CA CYS A 155 25.56 -3.46 17.78
C CYS A 155 26.67 -4.17 16.99
N PRO A 156 27.54 -3.43 16.29
CA PRO A 156 28.61 -4.05 15.56
C PRO A 156 29.60 -4.76 16.50
N GLU A 157 30.22 -5.84 16.02
CA GLU A 157 31.22 -6.57 16.78
C GLU A 157 32.34 -5.63 17.26
N GLY A 158 32.64 -5.67 18.55
CA GLY A 158 33.62 -4.78 19.17
C GLY A 158 33.13 -3.36 19.47
N GLY A 159 31.85 -3.07 19.23
CA GLY A 159 31.19 -1.84 19.61
C GLY A 159 30.45 -1.97 20.92
N ASP A 160 30.39 -0.89 21.70
CA ASP A 160 29.56 -0.74 22.89
C ASP A 160 28.36 0.15 22.55
N CYS A 161 27.17 -0.46 22.51
CA CYS A 161 25.90 0.22 22.30
C CYS A 161 25.12 0.41 23.60
N SER A 162 25.76 0.22 24.74
CA SER A 162 25.10 0.48 26.03
C SER A 162 24.63 1.93 26.14
N GLY A 163 23.42 2.12 26.62
CA GLY A 163 22.76 3.42 26.65
C GLY A 163 22.09 3.77 25.30
N PHE A 164 21.74 5.02 25.14
CA PHE A 164 21.04 5.52 23.94
C PHE A 164 22.04 5.80 22.81
N SER A 165 22.38 4.76 22.06
CA SER A 165 23.43 4.84 21.04
C SER A 165 22.87 5.14 19.65
N VAL A 166 23.48 6.13 19.01
CA VAL A 166 23.40 6.37 17.56
C VAL A 166 24.74 5.97 16.95
N TRP A 167 24.78 5.77 15.64
CA TRP A 167 25.98 5.35 14.95
C TRP A 167 27.24 6.16 15.32
N SER A 168 27.11 7.46 15.45
CA SER A 168 28.24 8.36 15.69
C SER A 168 28.86 8.22 17.09
N ASN A 169 28.08 7.76 18.10
CA ASN A 169 28.53 7.69 19.49
C ASN A 169 28.85 6.27 20.00
N ILE A 170 28.75 5.23 19.16
CA ILE A 170 29.18 3.87 19.53
C ILE A 170 30.65 3.90 19.91
N LYS A 171 30.96 3.45 21.11
CA LYS A 171 32.33 3.37 21.64
C LYS A 171 32.94 2.00 21.35
N PRO A 172 34.27 1.90 21.19
CA PRO A 172 34.93 0.60 21.11
C PRO A 172 34.92 -0.09 22.46
N LEU A 173 34.63 -1.39 22.48
CA LEU A 173 34.86 -2.25 23.66
C LEU A 173 36.36 -2.39 23.96
N ASN A 174 36.69 -2.77 25.19
CA ASN A 174 38.07 -3.06 25.55
C ASN A 174 38.72 -4.09 24.60
N GLY A 175 39.86 -3.75 24.05
CA GLY A 175 40.56 -4.58 23.06
C GLY A 175 40.16 -4.32 21.59
N TYR A 176 39.35 -3.29 21.34
CA TYR A 176 38.99 -2.87 19.98
C TYR A 176 39.28 -1.40 19.74
N TRP A 177 39.55 -1.06 18.49
CA TRP A 177 39.75 0.32 18.03
C TRP A 177 38.69 0.68 17.02
N ARG A 178 38.15 1.89 17.11
CA ARG A 178 37.28 2.44 16.07
C ARG A 178 38.15 3.09 15.00
N THR A 179 38.12 2.55 13.79
CA THR A 179 38.79 3.18 12.65
C THR A 179 37.77 3.91 11.80
N LEU A 180 38.05 5.14 11.42
CA LEU A 180 37.41 5.78 10.29
C LEU A 180 37.99 5.13 9.05
N ALA A 181 37.18 4.40 8.28
CA ALA A 181 37.67 3.63 7.15
C ALA A 181 38.17 4.55 6.03
N LYS A 182 39.47 4.89 6.07
CA LYS A 182 40.24 5.36 4.91
C LYS A 182 40.90 4.19 4.17
N SER A 183 40.42 2.98 4.32
CA SER A 183 41.01 1.80 3.66
C SER A 183 40.48 1.63 2.26
N LYS A 184 41.37 1.75 1.26
CA LYS A 184 41.10 1.54 -0.18
C LYS A 184 40.75 0.10 -0.59
N LYS A 185 40.51 -0.83 0.34
CA LYS A 185 40.01 -2.16 0.04
C LYS A 185 38.47 -2.16 0.22
N LYS A 186 37.76 -2.12 -0.91
CA LYS A 186 36.31 -2.33 -0.98
C LYS A 186 35.95 -3.63 -0.24
N ARG A 187 35.20 -3.51 0.86
CA ARG A 187 34.42 -4.65 1.37
C ARG A 187 33.08 -4.66 0.63
N PRO A 188 32.59 -5.82 0.21
CA PRO A 188 31.37 -5.91 -0.61
C PRO A 188 30.11 -5.39 0.10
N ASP A 189 30.12 -5.26 1.42
CA ASP A 189 28.95 -4.95 2.24
C ASP A 189 28.81 -3.47 2.63
N CYS A 190 29.78 -2.64 2.25
CA CYS A 190 29.75 -1.21 2.55
C CYS A 190 29.57 -0.41 1.26
N ALA A 191 28.35 0.01 0.98
CA ALA A 191 28.02 0.77 -0.24
C ALA A 191 28.62 2.18 -0.30
N ASN A 192 29.16 2.71 0.81
CA ASN A 192 29.82 4.01 0.89
C ASN A 192 30.92 4.01 1.95
N GLU A 193 32.11 4.50 1.61
CA GLU A 193 33.31 4.56 2.47
C GLU A 193 33.14 5.32 3.81
N LEU A 194 32.07 6.10 3.95
CA LEU A 194 31.73 6.85 5.15
C LEU A 194 30.82 6.08 6.13
N LYS A 195 30.33 4.90 5.76
CA LYS A 195 29.24 4.20 6.47
C LYS A 195 29.63 2.96 7.26
N CYS A 196 30.88 2.53 7.23
CA CYS A 196 31.35 1.35 7.95
C CYS A 196 32.50 1.67 8.89
N PRO A 197 32.28 1.95 10.16
CA PRO A 197 33.36 1.83 11.12
C PRO A 197 33.71 0.36 11.30
N VAL A 198 34.96 0.07 11.24
CA VAL A 198 35.49 -1.23 11.58
C VAL A 198 36.04 -1.13 12.99
N PHE A 199 35.47 -1.90 13.89
CA PHE A 199 36.11 -2.13 15.17
C PHE A 199 37.16 -3.22 14.96
N ILE A 200 38.43 -2.84 15.05
CA ILE A 200 39.55 -3.76 14.86
C ILE A 200 39.96 -4.30 16.23
N LYS A 201 40.00 -5.62 16.37
CA LYS A 201 40.52 -6.25 17.59
C LYS A 201 41.99 -5.94 17.75
N CYS A 202 42.40 -5.44 18.91
CA CYS A 202 43.82 -5.23 19.24
C CYS A 202 44.48 -6.59 19.39
N VAL A 203 45.38 -6.93 18.49
CA VAL A 203 46.29 -8.07 18.66
C VAL A 203 47.38 -7.62 19.60
N SER A 204 47.55 -8.30 20.75
CA SER A 204 48.58 -7.99 21.76
C SER A 204 49.95 -7.82 21.13
N LYS A 205 50.50 -6.60 21.22
CA LYS A 205 51.83 -6.08 20.86
C LYS A 205 51.86 -5.06 19.70
N MET A 206 50.85 -4.17 19.60
CA MET A 206 51.15 -2.92 18.88
C MET A 206 50.96 -1.75 19.84
N PHE A 207 52.01 -1.01 20.12
CA PHE A 207 52.00 0.28 20.77
C PHE A 207 51.03 1.20 20.00
N ALA A 208 50.20 1.88 20.73
CA ALA A 208 49.38 2.94 20.16
C ALA A 208 50.26 3.93 19.40
N PRO A 209 49.96 4.25 18.12
CA PRO A 209 50.68 5.35 17.51
C PRO A 209 50.37 6.64 18.27
N PRO A 210 51.33 7.55 18.45
CA PRO A 210 51.09 8.80 19.12
C PRO A 210 50.02 9.58 18.38
N LEU A 211 49.09 10.17 19.16
CA LEU A 211 48.09 11.11 18.67
C LEU A 211 48.81 12.23 17.89
N GLN A 212 48.74 12.21 16.60
CA GLN A 212 49.01 13.40 15.77
C GLN A 212 47.75 14.25 15.78
N PHE A 213 47.80 15.27 16.62
CA PHE A 213 46.92 16.40 16.50
C PHE A 213 47.23 17.13 15.18
N LEU A 214 46.26 17.22 14.31
CA LEU A 214 46.08 18.27 13.29
C LEU A 214 44.61 18.60 13.20
#